data_6dcf0e13bbc12f0d72c155d61518492d
#
_entry.id   6dcf0e13bbc12f0d72c155d61518492d
#
_cell.length_a   1.000
_cell.length_b   1.000
_cell.length_c   1.000
_cell.angle_alpha   90.00
_cell.angle_beta   90.00
_cell.angle_gamma   90.00
#
_symmetry.space_group_name_H-M   'P 1'
#
loop_
_entity.id
_entity.type
_entity.pdbx_description
1 polymer ?
#
loop_
_entity_poly.entity_id
_entity_poly.type
_entity_poly.pdbx_seq_one_letter_code
_entity_poly.pdbx_strand_id
1 'polypeptide(L)'
;VSSVEKGSIRDSVSGNLKVLPTLSFQLRSETQSKVKYAALIPFGKPIKVDVNQTLYLMDTTDLDRVLERTLLSQSSHQKRLKTGSSIELQLKLEEQNLHALQTLFEENGKDVSEFEFESKKNLVERLRRQYDFETINNDETSRAFTLEIDRIQEELKKREIVSPITGMLISSSVKKGDTIFSGQVIGEVQSDGRIIEVTLNEEDFAGIKEGQKVGVTIFSFGNEILEGVVSTLSANVNSANGHRKLFVELDSNNTLPVGSSGRAEIIKQEIQDTLIIPRKALLGNSVFAVRGGKALQVKVETGARNLEYVEIKKGLKANDLVISETPHLFYDGEQVAYILIE
;
A
#
# COMPACT_ATOMS: atom_id res chain seq x y z
N VAL A 1 23.94 -48.68 0.55
CA VAL A 1 24.86 -47.82 1.34
C VAL A 1 25.41 -46.71 0.48
N SER A 2 25.73 -45.61 1.09
CA SER A 2 26.38 -44.46 0.44
C SER A 2 27.71 -44.14 1.12
N SER A 3 28.66 -43.67 0.35
CA SER A 3 29.97 -43.23 0.85
C SER A 3 29.86 -41.86 1.57
N VAL A 4 30.64 -41.69 2.63
CA VAL A 4 30.87 -40.38 3.22
C VAL A 4 31.90 -39.62 2.37
N GLU A 5 31.46 -38.60 1.70
CA GLU A 5 32.29 -37.86 0.74
C GLU A 5 32.64 -36.47 1.25
N LYS A 6 33.76 -35.95 0.72
CA LYS A 6 34.06 -34.55 0.82
C LYS A 6 33.35 -33.82 -0.30
N GLY A 7 32.53 -32.85 0.05
CA GLY A 7 31.78 -32.08 -0.90
C GLY A 7 31.46 -30.71 -0.38
N SER A 8 30.68 -29.97 -1.16
CA SER A 8 30.08 -28.70 -0.73
C SER A 8 28.63 -28.93 -0.32
N ILE A 9 28.21 -28.31 0.75
CA ILE A 9 26.82 -28.31 1.17
C ILE A 9 26.33 -26.86 1.30
N ARG A 10 25.15 -26.63 0.74
CA ARG A 10 24.45 -25.36 0.96
C ARG A 10 23.52 -25.54 2.14
N ASP A 11 23.78 -24.77 3.20
CA ASP A 11 22.82 -24.64 4.30
C ASP A 11 21.66 -23.80 3.79
N SER A 12 20.53 -24.46 3.58
CA SER A 12 19.37 -23.81 3.01
C SER A 12 18.11 -24.16 3.80
N VAL A 13 17.14 -23.27 3.75
CA VAL A 13 15.82 -23.47 4.31
C VAL A 13 14.75 -23.24 3.25
N SER A 14 13.76 -24.11 3.25
CA SER A 14 12.65 -24.04 2.30
C SER A 14 11.40 -23.50 2.95
N GLY A 15 10.72 -22.59 2.25
CA GLY A 15 9.45 -22.02 2.67
C GLY A 15 8.40 -22.01 1.57
N ASN A 16 7.14 -21.96 1.98
CA ASN A 16 6.05 -21.77 1.04
C ASN A 16 6.01 -20.32 0.60
N LEU A 17 5.77 -20.10 -0.68
CA LEU A 17 5.69 -18.75 -1.23
C LEU A 17 4.34 -18.43 -1.83
N LYS A 18 4.07 -17.12 -1.90
CA LYS A 18 2.95 -16.54 -2.64
C LYS A 18 3.41 -15.30 -3.38
N VAL A 19 3.01 -15.19 -4.65
CA VAL A 19 3.26 -13.99 -5.46
C VAL A 19 2.22 -12.93 -5.14
N LEU A 20 2.67 -11.75 -4.75
CA LEU A 20 1.83 -10.60 -4.43
C LEU A 20 2.14 -9.43 -5.39
N PRO A 21 1.19 -8.53 -5.64
CA PRO A 21 1.51 -7.25 -6.28
C PRO A 21 2.32 -6.39 -5.30
N THR A 22 3.21 -5.55 -5.79
CA THR A 22 3.93 -4.60 -4.93
C THR A 22 2.97 -3.62 -4.26
N LEU A 23 1.93 -3.19 -4.98
CA LEU A 23 0.87 -2.33 -4.47
C LEU A 23 -0.50 -2.87 -4.91
N SER A 24 -1.48 -2.82 -4.02
CA SER A 24 -2.89 -3.12 -4.31
C SER A 24 -3.79 -2.12 -3.62
N PHE A 25 -4.73 -1.56 -4.37
CA PHE A 25 -5.68 -0.57 -3.88
C PHE A 25 -7.12 -1.01 -4.15
N GLN A 26 -7.89 -1.13 -3.09
CA GLN A 26 -9.34 -1.27 -3.19
C GLN A 26 -9.96 0.10 -3.45
N LEU A 27 -10.65 0.22 -4.58
CA LEU A 27 -11.41 1.41 -4.93
C LEU A 27 -12.75 1.38 -4.19
N ARG A 28 -13.04 2.43 -3.42
CA ARG A 28 -14.26 2.54 -2.63
C ARG A 28 -15.02 3.79 -3.03
N SER A 29 -16.34 3.70 -3.02
CA SER A 29 -17.19 4.88 -3.16
C SER A 29 -17.20 5.68 -1.86
N GLU A 30 -17.01 6.99 -1.94
CA GLU A 30 -17.13 7.88 -0.79
C GLU A 30 -18.58 8.35 -0.56
N THR A 31 -19.41 8.28 -1.60
CA THR A 31 -20.77 8.79 -1.57
C THR A 31 -21.77 7.76 -2.06
N GLN A 32 -23.04 7.89 -1.64
CA GLN A 32 -24.13 7.14 -2.25
C GLN A 32 -24.56 7.84 -3.55
N SER A 33 -24.54 7.12 -4.67
CA SER A 33 -24.97 7.65 -5.96
C SER A 33 -25.24 6.54 -6.98
N LYS A 34 -25.82 6.93 -8.12
CA LYS A 34 -25.99 6.06 -9.29
C LYS A 34 -24.77 6.12 -10.20
N VAL A 35 -24.29 4.97 -10.67
CA VAL A 35 -23.14 4.88 -11.56
C VAL A 35 -23.52 5.32 -12.97
N LYS A 36 -22.89 6.37 -13.49
CA LYS A 36 -23.04 6.88 -14.86
C LYS A 36 -22.07 6.22 -15.83
N TYR A 37 -20.85 5.94 -15.38
CA TYR A 37 -19.82 5.22 -16.12
C TYR A 37 -19.05 4.29 -15.19
N ALA A 38 -18.71 3.11 -15.66
CA ALA A 38 -17.85 2.16 -14.98
C ALA A 38 -16.90 1.50 -16.00
N ALA A 39 -15.62 1.42 -15.64
CA ALA A 39 -14.66 0.64 -16.40
C ALA A 39 -15.03 -0.85 -16.31
N LEU A 40 -15.28 -1.48 -17.44
CA LEU A 40 -15.69 -2.88 -17.52
C LEU A 40 -14.47 -3.75 -17.79
N ILE A 41 -14.36 -4.85 -17.05
CA ILE A 41 -13.36 -5.90 -17.29
C ILE A 41 -14.00 -6.97 -18.17
N PRO A 42 -13.63 -7.06 -19.46
CA PRO A 42 -14.22 -8.05 -20.37
C PRO A 42 -13.77 -9.46 -19.94
N PHE A 43 -14.73 -10.33 -19.64
CA PHE A 43 -14.50 -11.76 -19.32
C PHE A 43 -13.44 -12.01 -18.25
N GLY A 44 -13.33 -11.13 -17.25
CA GLY A 44 -12.33 -11.25 -16.18
C GLY A 44 -10.87 -11.01 -16.61
N LYS A 45 -10.64 -10.48 -17.82
CA LYS A 45 -9.31 -10.11 -18.29
C LYS A 45 -8.95 -8.72 -17.73
N PRO A 46 -7.91 -8.60 -16.87
CA PRO A 46 -7.48 -7.31 -16.34
C PRO A 46 -7.19 -6.31 -17.46
N ILE A 47 -7.53 -5.04 -17.22
CA ILE A 47 -7.25 -3.94 -18.15
C ILE A 47 -6.17 -3.03 -17.57
N LYS A 48 -5.27 -2.58 -18.44
CA LYS A 48 -4.23 -1.61 -18.06
C LYS A 48 -4.86 -0.25 -17.82
N VAL A 49 -4.42 0.41 -16.75
CA VAL A 49 -4.89 1.73 -16.34
C VAL A 49 -3.71 2.60 -15.95
N ASP A 50 -3.83 3.89 -16.25
CA ASP A 50 -2.83 4.88 -15.85
C ASP A 50 -3.25 5.62 -14.58
N VAL A 51 -2.26 6.17 -13.87
CA VAL A 51 -2.53 7.02 -12.70
C VAL A 51 -3.43 8.20 -13.08
N ASN A 52 -4.41 8.52 -12.24
CA ASN A 52 -5.46 9.55 -12.44
C ASN A 52 -6.42 9.26 -13.61
N GLN A 53 -6.38 8.07 -14.20
CA GLN A 53 -7.40 7.68 -15.17
C GLN A 53 -8.74 7.46 -14.46
N THR A 54 -9.81 8.08 -14.98
CA THR A 54 -11.17 7.89 -14.48
C THR A 54 -11.65 6.46 -14.72
N LEU A 55 -11.96 5.75 -13.64
CA LEU A 55 -12.47 4.38 -13.68
C LEU A 55 -13.97 4.30 -13.46
N TYR A 56 -14.49 5.15 -12.58
CA TYR A 56 -15.91 5.23 -12.28
C TYR A 56 -16.34 6.69 -12.22
N LEU A 57 -17.50 6.97 -12.80
CA LEU A 57 -18.14 8.27 -12.71
C LEU A 57 -19.56 8.08 -12.22
N MET A 58 -19.91 8.74 -11.13
CA MET A 58 -21.26 8.78 -10.57
C MET A 58 -22.09 9.88 -11.20
N ASP A 59 -23.39 9.83 -10.97
CA ASP A 59 -24.31 10.88 -11.41
C ASP A 59 -24.07 12.15 -10.58
N THR A 60 -23.77 13.24 -11.27
CA THR A 60 -23.49 14.58 -10.72
C THR A 60 -24.63 15.55 -10.93
N THR A 61 -25.71 15.16 -11.62
CA THR A 61 -26.77 16.05 -12.13
C THR A 61 -27.40 16.94 -11.05
N ASP A 62 -27.54 16.42 -9.85
CA ASP A 62 -28.04 17.16 -8.69
C ASP A 62 -27.05 18.24 -8.21
N LEU A 63 -25.78 17.88 -8.08
CA LEU A 63 -24.73 18.79 -7.64
C LEU A 63 -24.43 19.86 -8.70
N ASP A 64 -24.41 19.50 -9.99
CA ASP A 64 -24.20 20.44 -11.09
C ASP A 64 -25.28 21.54 -11.09
N ARG A 65 -26.54 21.19 -10.85
CA ARG A 65 -27.64 22.17 -10.73
C ARG A 65 -27.48 23.08 -9.51
N VAL A 66 -27.04 22.52 -8.38
CA VAL A 66 -26.80 23.32 -7.17
C VAL A 66 -25.62 24.28 -7.40
N LEU A 67 -24.55 23.80 -8.01
CA LEU A 67 -23.37 24.62 -8.35
C LEU A 67 -23.76 25.78 -9.27
N GLU A 68 -24.50 25.49 -10.35
CA GLU A 68 -24.96 26.52 -11.29
C GLU A 68 -25.79 27.58 -10.59
N ARG A 69 -26.76 27.18 -9.74
CA ARG A 69 -27.59 28.12 -8.96
C ARG A 69 -26.74 28.98 -8.03
N THR A 70 -25.76 28.39 -7.34
CA THR A 70 -24.89 29.12 -6.42
C THR A 70 -24.01 30.12 -7.17
N LEU A 71 -23.43 29.73 -8.32
CA LEU A 71 -22.64 30.61 -9.17
C LEU A 71 -23.48 31.80 -9.71
N LEU A 72 -24.72 31.55 -10.12
CA LEU A 72 -25.64 32.62 -10.52
C LEU A 72 -25.93 33.58 -9.38
N SER A 73 -26.15 33.07 -8.16
CA SER A 73 -26.38 33.91 -6.98
C SER A 73 -25.15 34.75 -6.61
N GLN A 74 -23.95 34.13 -6.65
CA GLN A 74 -22.69 34.84 -6.45
C GLN A 74 -22.49 35.95 -7.49
N SER A 75 -22.72 35.67 -8.78
CA SER A 75 -22.60 36.65 -9.85
C SER A 75 -23.58 37.82 -9.67
N SER A 76 -24.82 37.53 -9.25
CA SER A 76 -25.82 38.54 -8.97
C SER A 76 -25.44 39.42 -7.77
N HIS A 77 -24.85 38.83 -6.74
CA HIS A 77 -24.31 39.56 -5.58
C HIS A 77 -23.15 40.46 -6.01
N GLN A 78 -22.18 39.93 -6.78
CA GLN A 78 -21.07 40.74 -7.30
C GLN A 78 -21.52 41.91 -8.18
N LYS A 79 -22.57 41.72 -9.00
CA LYS A 79 -23.15 42.82 -9.77
C LYS A 79 -23.72 43.91 -8.87
N ARG A 80 -24.44 43.52 -7.79
CA ARG A 80 -24.96 44.49 -6.79
C ARG A 80 -23.83 45.31 -6.13
N LEU A 81 -22.75 44.63 -5.73
CA LEU A 81 -21.58 45.28 -5.17
C LEU A 81 -20.96 46.32 -6.12
N LYS A 82 -20.86 45.98 -7.43
CA LYS A 82 -20.37 46.88 -8.46
C LYS A 82 -21.27 48.11 -8.71
N THR A 83 -22.57 47.97 -8.47
CA THR A 83 -23.52 49.10 -8.59
C THR A 83 -23.29 50.18 -7.54
N GLY A 84 -22.62 49.81 -6.43
CA GLY A 84 -22.33 50.71 -5.30
C GLY A 84 -23.47 50.76 -4.30
N SER A 85 -23.15 51.26 -3.11
CA SER A 85 -24.09 51.46 -2.01
C SER A 85 -24.73 52.82 -2.04
N SER A 86 -26.06 52.87 -1.87
CA SER A 86 -26.76 54.15 -1.68
C SER A 86 -26.37 54.84 -0.36
N ILE A 87 -26.03 54.04 0.66
CA ILE A 87 -25.54 54.55 1.95
C ILE A 87 -24.16 55.16 1.79
N GLU A 88 -23.27 54.60 0.98
CA GLU A 88 -21.96 55.17 0.66
C GLU A 88 -22.07 56.52 0.01
N LEU A 89 -22.96 56.66 -0.97
CA LEU A 89 -23.21 57.94 -1.64
C LEU A 89 -23.76 59.00 -0.68
N GLN A 90 -24.72 58.62 0.17
CA GLN A 90 -25.25 59.50 1.20
C GLN A 90 -24.22 59.94 2.23
N LEU A 91 -23.40 58.97 2.70
CA LEU A 91 -22.31 59.22 3.64
C LEU A 91 -21.32 60.23 3.06
N LYS A 92 -20.88 60.01 1.83
CA LYS A 92 -19.95 60.92 1.14
C LYS A 92 -20.51 62.35 0.99
N LEU A 93 -21.78 62.45 0.63
CA LEU A 93 -22.45 63.78 0.55
C LEU A 93 -22.53 64.48 1.91
N GLU A 94 -22.92 63.73 2.96
CA GLU A 94 -23.03 64.30 4.30
C GLU A 94 -21.67 64.59 4.96
N GLU A 95 -20.62 63.82 4.63
CA GLU A 95 -19.25 64.18 5.03
C GLU A 95 -18.77 65.47 4.38
N GLN A 96 -19.08 65.70 3.09
CA GLN A 96 -18.78 66.95 2.42
C GLN A 96 -19.53 68.17 3.05
N ASN A 97 -20.82 67.97 3.37
CA ASN A 97 -21.62 68.95 4.06
C ASN A 97 -21.09 69.27 5.47
N LEU A 98 -20.70 68.26 6.23
CA LEU A 98 -20.10 68.39 7.56
C LEU A 98 -18.78 69.16 7.48
N HIS A 99 -17.93 68.88 6.51
CA HIS A 99 -16.66 69.57 6.30
C HIS A 99 -16.88 71.05 5.97
N ALA A 100 -17.85 71.41 5.12
CA ALA A 100 -18.21 72.76 4.82
C ALA A 100 -18.72 73.51 6.07
N LEU A 101 -19.58 72.86 6.89
CA LEU A 101 -20.07 73.43 8.15
C LEU A 101 -18.93 73.66 9.17
N GLN A 102 -17.97 72.71 9.23
CA GLN A 102 -16.81 72.81 10.11
C GLN A 102 -15.94 74.05 9.76
N THR A 103 -15.68 74.20 8.46
CA THR A 103 -14.93 75.43 7.98
C THR A 103 -15.62 76.71 8.36
N LEU A 104 -16.95 76.81 8.16
CA LEU A 104 -17.74 77.97 8.54
C LEU A 104 -17.77 78.19 10.06
N PHE A 105 -17.82 77.15 10.85
CA PHE A 105 -17.81 77.20 12.32
C PHE A 105 -16.46 77.68 12.86
N GLU A 106 -15.36 77.34 12.21
CA GLU A 106 -14.00 77.76 12.58
C GLU A 106 -13.69 79.20 12.15
N GLU A 107 -14.19 79.63 10.97
CA GLU A 107 -13.95 80.94 10.43
C GLU A 107 -14.84 82.04 11.06
N ASN A 108 -16.12 81.78 11.30
CA ASN A 108 -17.12 82.73 11.73
C ASN A 108 -18.07 82.21 12.80
N GLY A 109 -17.59 81.77 13.95
CA GLY A 109 -18.32 81.14 15.05
C GLY A 109 -19.67 81.75 15.55
N LYS A 110 -20.33 82.63 14.76
CA LYS A 110 -21.65 83.25 15.03
C LYS A 110 -22.72 82.78 14.03
N ASP A 111 -22.34 82.20 12.87
CA ASP A 111 -23.27 81.92 11.78
C ASP A 111 -23.79 80.45 11.76
N VAL A 112 -23.17 79.57 12.54
CA VAL A 112 -23.58 78.18 12.65
C VAL A 112 -23.87 77.82 14.10
N SER A 113 -25.04 77.26 14.40
CA SER A 113 -25.40 76.83 15.74
C SER A 113 -24.61 75.58 16.10
N GLU A 114 -24.03 75.52 17.32
CA GLU A 114 -23.38 74.34 17.89
C GLU A 114 -24.27 73.09 17.82
N PHE A 115 -25.57 73.27 18.04
CA PHE A 115 -26.57 72.20 17.91
C PHE A 115 -26.65 71.65 16.47
N GLU A 116 -26.59 72.49 15.47
CA GLU A 116 -26.65 72.14 14.05
C GLU A 116 -25.38 71.32 13.63
N PHE A 117 -24.22 71.79 14.09
CA PHE A 117 -22.95 71.10 13.85
C PHE A 117 -22.93 69.68 14.52
N GLU A 118 -23.29 69.64 15.79
CA GLU A 118 -23.35 68.34 16.50
C GLU A 118 -24.43 67.38 15.92
N SER A 119 -25.57 67.93 15.50
CA SER A 119 -26.60 67.09 14.82
C SER A 119 -26.11 66.52 13.51
N LYS A 120 -25.36 67.28 12.71
CA LYS A 120 -24.79 66.85 11.45
C LYS A 120 -23.70 65.85 11.64
N LYS A 121 -22.85 66.06 12.63
CA LYS A 121 -21.80 65.08 13.04
C LYS A 121 -22.40 63.74 13.45
N ASN A 122 -23.43 63.73 14.26
CA ASN A 122 -24.15 62.54 14.69
C ASN A 122 -24.81 61.80 13.50
N LEU A 123 -25.31 62.56 12.49
CA LEU A 123 -25.86 61.99 11.26
C LEU A 123 -24.77 61.24 10.46
N VAL A 124 -23.62 61.87 10.25
CA VAL A 124 -22.47 61.26 9.55
C VAL A 124 -22.01 60.03 10.26
N GLU A 125 -21.87 60.08 11.61
CA GLU A 125 -21.44 58.90 12.39
C GLU A 125 -22.42 57.75 12.27
N ARG A 126 -23.72 58.01 12.29
CA ARG A 126 -24.79 57.00 12.09
C ARG A 126 -24.69 56.37 10.69
N LEU A 127 -24.53 57.19 9.64
CA LEU A 127 -24.41 56.73 8.25
C LEU A 127 -23.14 55.89 8.08
N ARG A 128 -22.02 56.28 8.72
CA ARG A 128 -20.77 55.55 8.70
C ARG A 128 -20.94 54.14 9.31
N ARG A 129 -21.57 54.05 10.49
CA ARG A 129 -21.90 52.76 11.11
C ARG A 129 -22.80 51.90 10.23
N GLN A 130 -23.79 52.51 9.52
CA GLN A 130 -24.64 51.74 8.61
C GLN A 130 -23.88 51.22 7.40
N TYR A 131 -22.97 52.04 6.85
CA TYR A 131 -22.10 51.62 5.74
C TYR A 131 -21.11 50.50 6.14
N ASP A 132 -20.48 50.67 7.29
CA ASP A 132 -19.59 49.61 7.83
C ASP A 132 -20.33 48.29 8.03
N PHE A 133 -21.54 48.32 8.57
CA PHE A 133 -22.38 47.15 8.72
C PHE A 133 -22.75 46.53 7.37
N GLU A 134 -23.14 47.32 6.39
CA GLU A 134 -23.41 46.85 5.03
C GLU A 134 -22.17 46.18 4.40
N THR A 135 -21.00 46.80 4.56
CA THR A 135 -19.74 46.26 4.04
C THR A 135 -19.38 44.93 4.68
N ILE A 136 -19.51 44.80 6.00
CA ILE A 136 -19.28 43.55 6.71
C ILE A 136 -20.23 42.45 6.22
N ASN A 137 -21.52 42.77 6.12
CA ASN A 137 -22.52 41.79 5.66
C ASN A 137 -22.31 41.35 4.20
N ASN A 138 -21.85 42.26 3.35
CA ASN A 138 -21.49 41.96 1.96
C ASN A 138 -20.25 41.06 1.87
N ASP A 139 -19.24 41.30 2.69
CA ASP A 139 -18.05 40.47 2.79
C ASP A 139 -18.39 39.05 3.30
N GLU A 140 -19.20 38.95 4.36
CA GLU A 140 -19.66 37.65 4.89
C GLU A 140 -20.46 36.88 3.82
N THR A 141 -21.35 37.55 3.08
CA THR A 141 -22.10 36.94 2.01
C THR A 141 -21.21 36.46 0.88
N SER A 142 -20.20 37.24 0.50
CA SER A 142 -19.22 36.85 -0.53
C SER A 142 -18.40 35.63 -0.12
N ARG A 143 -17.95 35.58 1.13
CA ARG A 143 -17.24 34.45 1.70
C ARG A 143 -18.13 33.18 1.76
N ALA A 144 -19.40 33.36 2.16
CA ALA A 144 -20.37 32.25 2.22
C ALA A 144 -20.56 31.58 0.84
N PHE A 145 -20.66 32.38 -0.23
CA PHE A 145 -20.73 31.83 -1.59
C PHE A 145 -19.45 31.06 -1.97
N THR A 146 -18.28 31.59 -1.65
CA THR A 146 -17.02 30.92 -1.96
C THR A 146 -16.94 29.57 -1.25
N LEU A 147 -17.21 29.53 0.05
CA LEU A 147 -17.18 28.28 0.84
C LEU A 147 -18.21 27.26 0.33
N GLU A 148 -19.42 27.71 -0.07
CA GLU A 148 -20.42 26.79 -0.59
C GLU A 148 -20.03 26.23 -1.95
N ILE A 149 -19.42 27.03 -2.84
CA ILE A 149 -18.89 26.55 -4.12
C ILE A 149 -17.78 25.54 -3.90
N ASP A 150 -16.82 25.82 -3.02
CA ASP A 150 -15.73 24.92 -2.68
C ASP A 150 -16.28 23.59 -2.14
N ARG A 151 -17.27 23.62 -1.25
CA ARG A 151 -17.94 22.42 -0.72
C ARG A 151 -18.58 21.59 -1.82
N ILE A 152 -19.29 22.22 -2.77
CA ILE A 152 -19.93 21.51 -3.87
C ILE A 152 -18.87 20.90 -4.81
N GLN A 153 -17.78 21.60 -5.07
CA GLN A 153 -16.68 21.09 -5.90
C GLN A 153 -15.98 19.89 -5.26
N GLU A 154 -15.78 19.89 -3.94
CA GLU A 154 -15.27 18.72 -3.23
C GLU A 154 -16.23 17.52 -3.30
N GLU A 155 -17.54 17.74 -3.18
CA GLU A 155 -18.54 16.68 -3.35
C GLU A 155 -18.57 16.14 -4.80
N LEU A 156 -18.35 17.00 -5.80
CA LEU A 156 -18.20 16.59 -7.20
C LEU A 156 -16.96 15.72 -7.42
N LYS A 157 -15.82 16.07 -6.83
CA LYS A 157 -14.60 15.25 -6.89
C LYS A 157 -14.80 13.85 -6.32
N LYS A 158 -15.56 13.70 -5.22
CA LYS A 158 -15.89 12.40 -4.63
C LYS A 158 -16.76 11.52 -5.54
N ARG A 159 -17.41 12.11 -6.56
CA ARG A 159 -18.21 11.39 -7.55
C ARG A 159 -17.41 10.85 -8.72
N GLU A 160 -16.14 11.18 -8.81
CA GLU A 160 -15.20 10.63 -9.77
C GLU A 160 -14.16 9.77 -9.05
N ILE A 161 -14.08 8.49 -9.41
CA ILE A 161 -13.08 7.58 -8.84
C ILE A 161 -12.04 7.29 -9.91
N VAL A 162 -10.83 7.71 -9.63
CA VAL A 162 -9.66 7.57 -10.50
C VAL A 162 -8.72 6.47 -10.00
N SER A 163 -7.86 5.99 -10.88
CA SER A 163 -6.81 5.06 -10.48
C SER A 163 -5.74 5.79 -9.66
N PRO A 164 -5.39 5.30 -8.46
CA PRO A 164 -4.32 5.89 -7.65
C PRO A 164 -2.91 5.58 -8.19
N ILE A 165 -2.77 4.58 -9.05
CA ILE A 165 -1.50 4.11 -9.60
C ILE A 165 -1.64 3.72 -11.07
N THR A 166 -0.53 3.68 -11.78
CA THR A 166 -0.42 2.97 -13.06
C THR A 166 -0.31 1.47 -12.79
N GLY A 167 -1.12 0.65 -13.47
CA GLY A 167 -1.16 -0.79 -13.24
C GLY A 167 -2.32 -1.46 -13.96
N MET A 168 -2.93 -2.43 -13.30
CA MET A 168 -4.02 -3.25 -13.84
C MET A 168 -5.26 -3.16 -12.95
N LEU A 169 -6.40 -2.82 -13.52
CA LEU A 169 -7.71 -3.00 -12.89
C LEU A 169 -8.08 -4.49 -12.99
N ILE A 170 -8.08 -5.19 -11.84
CA ILE A 170 -8.26 -6.64 -11.79
C ILE A 170 -9.69 -7.07 -11.44
N SER A 171 -10.43 -6.19 -10.75
CA SER A 171 -11.83 -6.43 -10.45
C SER A 171 -12.66 -5.15 -10.60
N SER A 172 -13.89 -5.31 -11.09
CA SER A 172 -14.90 -4.26 -11.16
C SER A 172 -16.25 -4.91 -10.86
N SER A 173 -16.86 -4.54 -9.73
CA SER A 173 -18.08 -5.16 -9.21
C SER A 173 -19.35 -4.41 -9.59
N VAL A 174 -19.22 -3.25 -10.24
CA VAL A 174 -20.34 -2.35 -10.55
C VAL A 174 -20.44 -2.05 -12.05
N LYS A 175 -21.64 -1.76 -12.51
CA LYS A 175 -21.97 -1.43 -13.91
C LYS A 175 -22.70 -0.10 -13.98
N LYS A 176 -22.73 0.48 -15.16
CA LYS A 176 -23.56 1.65 -15.45
C LYS A 176 -25.02 1.37 -15.08
N GLY A 177 -25.58 2.26 -14.28
CA GLY A 177 -26.96 2.19 -13.81
C GLY A 177 -27.13 1.62 -12.39
N ASP A 178 -26.11 0.97 -11.83
CA ASP A 178 -26.13 0.47 -10.48
C ASP A 178 -26.19 1.62 -9.46
N THR A 179 -26.80 1.38 -8.32
CA THR A 179 -26.74 2.27 -7.16
C THR A 179 -25.67 1.73 -6.19
N ILE A 180 -24.74 2.57 -5.81
CA ILE A 180 -23.66 2.25 -4.88
C ILE A 180 -23.81 3.05 -3.59
N PHE A 181 -23.21 2.54 -2.51
CA PHE A 181 -23.28 3.13 -1.19
C PHE A 181 -21.88 3.62 -0.75
N SER A 182 -21.88 4.59 0.17
CA SER A 182 -20.62 5.04 0.77
C SER A 182 -19.90 3.89 1.46
N GLY A 183 -18.55 3.79 1.25
CA GLY A 183 -17.71 2.73 1.77
C GLY A 183 -17.71 1.43 0.95
N GLN A 184 -18.60 1.27 -0.02
CA GLN A 184 -18.69 0.07 -0.85
C GLN A 184 -17.44 -0.09 -1.71
N VAL A 185 -16.83 -1.29 -1.69
CA VAL A 185 -15.74 -1.65 -2.62
C VAL A 185 -16.33 -1.90 -4.00
N ILE A 186 -15.84 -1.18 -4.99
CA ILE A 186 -16.33 -1.22 -6.38
C ILE A 186 -15.33 -1.78 -7.38
N GLY A 187 -14.05 -1.81 -7.01
CA GLY A 187 -12.99 -2.36 -7.86
C GLY A 187 -11.68 -2.50 -7.12
N GLU A 188 -10.70 -3.10 -7.80
CA GLU A 188 -9.34 -3.24 -7.27
C GLU A 188 -8.32 -2.99 -8.37
N VAL A 189 -7.33 -2.14 -8.09
CA VAL A 189 -6.19 -1.85 -8.98
C VAL A 189 -4.92 -2.38 -8.34
N GLN A 190 -4.10 -3.07 -9.11
CA GLN A 190 -2.81 -3.59 -8.70
C GLN A 190 -1.69 -3.05 -9.58
N SER A 191 -0.52 -2.81 -8.99
CA SER A 191 0.69 -2.46 -9.74
C SER A 191 1.17 -3.61 -10.63
N ASP A 192 1.99 -3.29 -11.63
CA ASP A 192 2.66 -4.31 -12.47
C ASP A 192 3.85 -4.97 -11.71
N GLY A 193 4.37 -4.32 -10.68
CA GLY A 193 5.43 -4.88 -9.84
C GLY A 193 4.96 -6.10 -9.05
N ARG A 194 5.87 -7.07 -8.89
CA ARG A 194 5.64 -8.31 -8.14
C ARG A 194 6.64 -8.45 -7.03
N ILE A 195 6.18 -8.95 -5.91
CA ILE A 195 7.01 -9.34 -4.77
C ILE A 195 6.61 -10.73 -4.32
N ILE A 196 7.57 -11.52 -3.90
CA ILE A 196 7.32 -12.88 -3.42
C ILE A 196 7.34 -12.85 -1.90
N GLU A 197 6.21 -13.17 -1.30
CA GLU A 197 6.10 -13.40 0.14
C GLU A 197 6.42 -14.86 0.43
N VAL A 198 7.43 -15.10 1.27
CA VAL A 198 7.81 -16.42 1.74
C VAL A 198 7.47 -16.56 3.21
N THR A 199 6.84 -17.65 3.57
CA THR A 199 6.45 -17.98 4.94
C THR A 199 7.31 -19.12 5.46
N LEU A 200 7.97 -18.90 6.61
CA LEU A 200 8.82 -19.84 7.31
C LEU A 200 8.39 -20.01 8.76
N ASN A 201 8.78 -21.11 9.40
CA ASN A 201 8.72 -21.24 10.85
C ASN A 201 9.75 -20.31 11.51
N GLU A 202 9.47 -19.83 12.71
CA GLU A 202 10.37 -18.94 13.45
C GLU A 202 11.76 -19.57 13.66
N GLU A 203 11.83 -20.87 13.92
CA GLU A 203 13.09 -21.60 14.10
C GLU A 203 14.00 -21.55 12.86
N ASP A 204 13.40 -21.55 11.68
CA ASP A 204 14.10 -21.54 10.41
C ASP A 204 14.68 -20.15 10.05
N PHE A 205 14.20 -19.12 10.71
CA PHE A 205 14.66 -17.74 10.50
C PHE A 205 16.07 -17.46 11.00
N ALA A 206 16.59 -18.31 11.90
CA ALA A 206 17.95 -18.13 12.42
C ALA A 206 19.00 -18.15 11.30
N GLY A 207 19.77 -17.07 11.18
CA GLY A 207 20.81 -16.91 10.17
C GLY A 207 20.37 -16.38 8.81
N ILE A 208 19.05 -16.08 8.62
CA ILE A 208 18.57 -15.39 7.42
C ILE A 208 18.88 -13.90 7.52
N LYS A 209 19.36 -13.32 6.42
CA LYS A 209 19.71 -11.91 6.28
C LYS A 209 19.26 -11.40 4.92
N GLU A 210 19.02 -10.09 4.83
CA GLU A 210 18.79 -9.40 3.57
C GLU A 210 20.00 -9.57 2.63
N GLY A 211 19.72 -9.66 1.33
CA GLY A 211 20.73 -9.89 0.29
C GLY A 211 21.12 -11.36 0.06
N GLN A 212 20.62 -12.30 0.86
CA GLN A 212 20.87 -13.72 0.59
C GLN A 212 20.17 -14.23 -0.67
N LYS A 213 20.82 -15.13 -1.39
CA LYS A 213 20.29 -15.73 -2.61
C LYS A 213 19.12 -16.68 -2.29
N VAL A 214 18.13 -16.65 -3.16
CA VAL A 214 16.92 -17.47 -3.06
C VAL A 214 16.63 -18.10 -4.41
N GLY A 215 16.47 -19.44 -4.42
CA GLY A 215 15.89 -20.16 -5.54
C GLY A 215 14.37 -20.21 -5.39
N VAL A 216 13.64 -19.75 -6.37
CA VAL A 216 12.18 -19.68 -6.37
C VAL A 216 11.61 -20.60 -7.42
N THR A 217 10.78 -21.56 -7.02
CA THR A 217 10.03 -22.45 -7.90
C THR A 217 8.54 -22.17 -7.78
N ILE A 218 7.91 -21.74 -8.87
CA ILE A 218 6.48 -21.43 -8.94
C ILE A 218 5.76 -22.61 -9.61
N PHE A 219 4.76 -23.16 -8.95
CA PHE A 219 4.11 -24.41 -9.41
C PHE A 219 3.46 -24.29 -10.80
N SER A 220 2.99 -23.11 -11.19
CA SER A 220 2.42 -22.87 -12.51
C SER A 220 3.44 -22.80 -13.65
N PHE A 221 4.74 -22.70 -13.34
CA PHE A 221 5.84 -22.68 -14.31
C PHE A 221 6.65 -23.99 -14.34
N GLY A 222 6.15 -25.02 -13.65
CA GLY A 222 6.82 -26.31 -13.58
C GLY A 222 8.05 -26.29 -12.67
N ASN A 223 9.16 -26.88 -13.14
CA ASN A 223 10.41 -27.01 -12.37
C ASN A 223 11.43 -25.90 -12.66
N GLU A 224 11.04 -24.82 -13.30
CA GLU A 224 11.94 -23.69 -13.55
C GLU A 224 12.29 -23.01 -12.20
N ILE A 225 13.59 -22.85 -11.94
CA ILE A 225 14.09 -22.15 -10.77
C ILE A 225 14.42 -20.73 -11.18
N LEU A 226 13.70 -19.79 -10.61
CA LEU A 226 13.96 -18.35 -10.76
C LEU A 226 14.91 -17.91 -9.65
N GLU A 227 15.92 -17.14 -9.99
CA GLU A 227 16.85 -16.57 -9.01
C GLU A 227 16.32 -15.24 -8.49
N GLY A 228 16.56 -15.00 -7.20
CA GLY A 228 16.19 -13.78 -6.51
C GLY A 228 17.02 -13.59 -5.25
N VAL A 229 16.72 -12.50 -4.55
CA VAL A 229 17.40 -12.13 -3.30
C VAL A 229 16.38 -11.81 -2.22
N VAL A 230 16.74 -12.09 -0.96
CA VAL A 230 15.95 -11.64 0.20
C VAL A 230 16.01 -10.13 0.25
N SER A 231 14.87 -9.48 0.04
CA SER A 231 14.74 -8.02 0.04
C SER A 231 14.50 -7.50 1.45
N THR A 232 13.54 -8.10 2.17
CA THR A 232 13.13 -7.61 3.49
C THR A 232 12.67 -8.74 4.39
N LEU A 233 12.99 -8.62 5.68
CA LEU A 233 12.54 -9.54 6.73
C LEU A 233 11.42 -8.90 7.55
N SER A 234 10.27 -9.57 7.67
CA SER A 234 9.20 -9.09 8.57
C SER A 234 9.69 -9.01 10.01
N ALA A 235 9.41 -7.90 10.69
CA ALA A 235 9.67 -7.77 12.11
C ALA A 235 8.70 -8.60 12.99
N ASN A 236 7.51 -8.92 12.44
CA ASN A 236 6.44 -9.56 13.18
C ASN A 236 6.42 -11.07 12.99
N VAL A 237 6.22 -11.80 14.07
CA VAL A 237 5.88 -13.23 14.08
C VAL A 237 4.36 -13.35 14.25
N ASN A 238 3.74 -14.21 13.49
CA ASN A 238 2.32 -14.53 13.66
C ASN A 238 2.16 -15.44 14.89
N SER A 239 1.64 -14.89 15.98
CA SER A 239 1.48 -15.59 17.25
C SER A 239 0.53 -16.80 17.20
N ALA A 240 -0.35 -16.87 16.20
CA ALA A 240 -1.30 -17.98 16.08
C ALA A 240 -0.66 -19.25 15.55
N ASN A 241 0.42 -19.15 14.75
CA ASN A 241 1.03 -20.31 14.09
C ASN A 241 2.58 -20.32 14.14
N GLY A 242 3.22 -19.35 14.80
CA GLY A 242 4.69 -19.26 14.90
C GLY A 242 5.38 -18.99 13.55
N HIS A 243 4.64 -18.54 12.54
CA HIS A 243 5.23 -18.24 11.25
C HIS A 243 5.72 -16.80 11.16
N ARG A 244 6.81 -16.63 10.43
CA ARG A 244 7.38 -15.33 10.10
C ARG A 244 7.50 -15.20 8.58
N LYS A 245 7.37 -13.97 8.08
CA LYS A 245 7.42 -13.70 6.65
C LYS A 245 8.72 -13.04 6.26
N LEU A 246 9.17 -13.30 5.04
CA LEU A 246 10.19 -12.51 4.36
C LEU A 246 9.74 -12.24 2.92
N PHE A 247 10.36 -11.26 2.31
CA PHE A 247 10.05 -10.87 0.95
C PHE A 247 11.28 -11.06 0.06
N VAL A 248 11.01 -11.56 -1.14
CA VAL A 248 12.06 -11.86 -2.14
C VAL A 248 11.76 -11.05 -3.39
N GLU A 249 12.77 -10.38 -3.91
CA GLU A 249 12.78 -9.77 -5.22
C GLU A 249 13.50 -10.68 -6.21
N LEU A 250 12.93 -10.80 -7.41
CA LEU A 250 13.52 -11.60 -8.49
C LEU A 250 14.45 -10.75 -9.35
N ASP A 251 15.52 -11.34 -9.84
CA ASP A 251 16.46 -10.69 -10.74
C ASP A 251 15.87 -10.41 -12.14
N SER A 252 14.79 -11.07 -12.49
CA SER A 252 14.11 -10.92 -13.79
C SER A 252 12.71 -10.34 -13.62
N ASN A 253 12.33 -9.42 -14.53
CA ASN A 253 10.98 -8.84 -14.66
C ASN A 253 9.96 -9.85 -15.24
N ASN A 254 9.95 -11.07 -14.75
CA ASN A 254 8.97 -12.06 -15.17
C ASN A 254 7.57 -11.64 -14.73
N THR A 255 6.64 -11.61 -15.65
CA THR A 255 5.22 -11.34 -15.41
C THR A 255 4.57 -12.52 -14.68
N LEU A 256 4.86 -12.65 -13.39
CA LEU A 256 4.28 -13.69 -12.56
C LEU A 256 2.81 -13.39 -12.28
N PRO A 257 1.89 -14.34 -12.46
CA PRO A 257 0.51 -14.16 -12.07
C PRO A 257 0.39 -13.96 -10.55
N VAL A 258 -0.31 -12.90 -10.16
CA VAL A 258 -0.62 -12.65 -8.74
C VAL A 258 -1.42 -13.80 -8.16
N GLY A 259 -1.09 -14.21 -6.93
CA GLY A 259 -1.73 -15.32 -6.25
C GLY A 259 -1.10 -16.68 -6.56
N SER A 260 -0.13 -16.75 -7.48
CA SER A 260 0.64 -18.00 -7.70
C SER A 260 1.34 -18.43 -6.42
N SER A 261 1.40 -19.74 -6.21
CA SER A 261 2.07 -20.38 -5.09
C SER A 261 3.26 -21.22 -5.57
N GLY A 262 4.16 -21.51 -4.66
CA GLY A 262 5.36 -22.26 -4.97
C GLY A 262 6.22 -22.52 -3.73
N ARG A 263 7.49 -22.77 -3.96
CA ARG A 263 8.50 -22.99 -2.92
C ARG A 263 9.70 -22.08 -3.14
N ALA A 264 10.19 -21.51 -2.06
CA ALA A 264 11.43 -20.75 -2.05
C ALA A 264 12.48 -21.51 -1.23
N GLU A 265 13.70 -21.56 -1.73
CA GLU A 265 14.86 -22.11 -1.04
C GLU A 265 15.84 -20.98 -0.77
N ILE A 266 15.99 -20.58 0.50
CA ILE A 266 16.87 -19.51 0.94
C ILE A 266 18.23 -20.11 1.31
N ILE A 267 19.31 -19.65 0.68
CA ILE A 267 20.66 -20.11 0.94
C ILE A 267 21.25 -19.28 2.07
N LYS A 268 21.39 -19.89 3.26
CA LYS A 268 21.99 -19.23 4.43
C LYS A 268 23.49 -19.15 4.33
N GLN A 269 24.13 -20.26 3.94
CA GLN A 269 25.57 -20.39 3.82
C GLN A 269 25.94 -21.50 2.86
N GLU A 270 27.04 -21.36 2.13
CA GLU A 270 27.67 -22.43 1.37
C GLU A 270 28.96 -22.85 2.07
N ILE A 271 29.05 -24.11 2.45
CA ILE A 271 30.20 -24.71 3.15
C ILE A 271 30.87 -25.63 2.16
N GLN A 272 32.15 -25.36 1.88
CA GLN A 272 32.98 -26.17 0.99
C GLN A 272 33.91 -27.07 1.81
N ASP A 273 34.36 -28.17 1.18
CA ASP A 273 35.31 -29.12 1.76
C ASP A 273 34.88 -29.76 3.09
N THR A 274 33.58 -30.03 3.26
CA THR A 274 33.04 -30.72 4.44
C THR A 274 32.63 -32.16 4.15
N LEU A 275 32.52 -32.98 5.20
CA LEU A 275 31.98 -34.33 5.06
C LEU A 275 30.46 -34.31 4.94
N ILE A 276 29.94 -34.93 3.91
CA ILE A 276 28.48 -34.97 3.66
C ILE A 276 28.02 -36.43 3.57
N ILE A 277 26.78 -36.62 4.02
CA ILE A 277 26.04 -37.90 3.85
C ILE A 277 24.63 -37.59 3.32
N PRO A 278 24.00 -38.53 2.62
CA PRO A 278 22.57 -38.41 2.29
C PRO A 278 21.72 -38.23 3.55
N ARG A 279 20.81 -37.25 3.54
CA ARG A 279 19.94 -36.93 4.70
C ARG A 279 19.13 -38.15 5.19
N LYS A 280 18.74 -39.05 4.27
CA LYS A 280 17.99 -40.24 4.56
C LYS A 280 18.77 -41.27 5.39
N ALA A 281 20.12 -41.15 5.49
CA ALA A 281 20.94 -42.01 6.34
C ALA A 281 20.91 -41.60 7.81
N LEU A 282 20.43 -40.37 8.14
CA LEU A 282 20.44 -39.85 9.49
C LEU A 282 19.20 -40.32 10.28
N LEU A 283 19.45 -40.92 11.45
CA LEU A 283 18.42 -41.33 12.43
C LEU A 283 18.58 -40.49 13.71
N GLY A 284 17.85 -39.38 13.81
CA GLY A 284 18.04 -38.46 14.92
C GLY A 284 19.46 -37.90 14.92
N ASN A 285 20.29 -38.29 15.91
CA ASN A 285 21.71 -37.89 16.03
C ASN A 285 22.67 -39.06 15.78
N SER A 286 22.27 -40.11 15.06
CA SER A 286 23.08 -41.26 14.77
C SER A 286 22.91 -41.74 13.34
N VAL A 287 23.84 -42.52 12.86
CA VAL A 287 23.83 -43.21 11.57
C VAL A 287 24.28 -44.65 11.76
N PHE A 288 23.90 -45.53 10.86
CA PHE A 288 24.49 -46.87 10.79
C PHE A 288 25.68 -46.85 9.83
N ALA A 289 26.89 -46.95 10.37
CA ALA A 289 28.11 -47.12 9.58
C ALA A 289 28.39 -48.61 9.35
N VAL A 290 28.81 -48.97 8.14
CA VAL A 290 29.17 -50.37 7.84
C VAL A 290 30.66 -50.55 8.08
N ARG A 291 31.04 -51.37 9.07
CA ARG A 291 32.43 -51.68 9.40
C ARG A 291 32.57 -53.20 9.57
N GLY A 292 33.51 -53.83 8.82
CA GLY A 292 33.72 -55.25 8.88
C GLY A 292 32.48 -56.10 8.53
N GLY A 293 31.61 -55.64 7.62
CA GLY A 293 30.38 -56.32 7.23
C GLY A 293 29.24 -56.26 8.27
N LYS A 294 29.36 -55.38 9.27
CA LYS A 294 28.34 -55.16 10.30
C LYS A 294 27.85 -53.72 10.30
N ALA A 295 26.56 -53.54 10.57
CA ALA A 295 25.95 -52.23 10.83
C ALA A 295 26.27 -51.81 12.27
N LEU A 296 27.01 -50.70 12.43
CA LEU A 296 27.33 -50.14 13.75
C LEU A 296 26.67 -48.80 13.89
N GLN A 297 25.92 -48.63 14.96
CA GLN A 297 25.29 -47.34 15.26
C GLN A 297 26.34 -46.35 15.76
N VAL A 298 26.57 -45.30 15.00
CA VAL A 298 27.55 -44.26 15.32
C VAL A 298 26.81 -42.94 15.60
N LYS A 299 27.09 -42.36 16.76
CA LYS A 299 26.59 -41.04 17.10
C LYS A 299 27.36 -39.98 16.33
N VAL A 300 26.67 -39.07 15.71
CA VAL A 300 27.25 -38.02 14.87
C VAL A 300 26.87 -36.62 15.34
N GLU A 301 27.81 -35.70 15.15
CA GLU A 301 27.55 -34.27 15.31
C GLU A 301 27.34 -33.70 13.91
N THR A 302 26.13 -33.18 13.65
CA THR A 302 25.75 -32.65 12.35
C THR A 302 25.96 -31.13 12.32
N GLY A 303 26.16 -30.56 11.10
CA GLY A 303 26.22 -29.16 10.85
C GLY A 303 25.10 -28.68 9.91
N ALA A 304 25.49 -28.07 8.79
CA ALA A 304 24.60 -27.63 7.74
C ALA A 304 23.77 -28.79 7.17
N ARG A 305 22.56 -28.47 6.70
CA ARG A 305 21.65 -29.48 6.10
C ARG A 305 20.81 -28.85 5.00
N ASN A 306 20.54 -29.61 3.98
CA ASN A 306 19.59 -29.30 2.95
C ASN A 306 18.58 -30.43 2.74
N LEU A 307 17.88 -30.44 1.61
CA LEU A 307 16.90 -31.49 1.32
C LEU A 307 17.55 -32.86 1.06
N GLU A 308 18.77 -32.90 0.54
CA GLU A 308 19.44 -34.12 0.07
C GLU A 308 20.56 -34.59 1.00
N TYR A 309 21.34 -33.67 1.57
CA TYR A 309 22.57 -33.96 2.31
C TYR A 309 22.58 -33.32 3.71
N VAL A 310 23.43 -33.87 4.58
CA VAL A 310 23.75 -33.34 5.91
C VAL A 310 25.25 -33.34 6.10
N GLU A 311 25.77 -32.22 6.61
CA GLU A 311 27.15 -32.06 7.03
C GLU A 311 27.44 -32.86 8.29
N ILE A 312 28.55 -33.57 8.30
CA ILE A 312 29.05 -34.32 9.47
C ILE A 312 30.30 -33.63 10.02
N LYS A 313 30.18 -33.00 11.20
CA LYS A 313 31.29 -32.38 11.90
C LYS A 313 32.16 -33.37 12.67
N LYS A 314 31.52 -34.39 13.27
CA LYS A 314 32.20 -35.46 14.04
C LYS A 314 31.45 -36.79 13.95
N GLY A 315 32.17 -37.87 14.15
CA GLY A 315 31.62 -39.25 14.24
C GLY A 315 31.95 -40.14 13.05
N LEU A 316 32.17 -39.57 11.87
CA LEU A 316 32.52 -40.30 10.67
C LEU A 316 33.81 -39.74 10.04
N LYS A 317 34.42 -40.54 9.17
CA LYS A 317 35.59 -40.19 8.36
C LYS A 317 35.23 -40.25 6.88
N ALA A 318 36.00 -39.57 6.05
CA ALA A 318 35.88 -39.71 4.60
C ALA A 318 36.02 -41.19 4.19
N ASN A 319 35.23 -41.61 3.23
CA ASN A 319 35.11 -42.98 2.73
C ASN A 319 34.51 -43.99 3.73
N ASP A 320 34.01 -43.58 4.90
CA ASP A 320 33.13 -44.46 5.70
C ASP A 320 31.86 -44.75 4.88
N LEU A 321 31.31 -45.96 5.02
CA LEU A 321 30.07 -46.35 4.38
C LEU A 321 28.90 -46.23 5.36
N VAL A 322 27.84 -45.55 4.96
CA VAL A 322 26.63 -45.35 5.78
C VAL A 322 25.41 -45.98 5.09
N ILE A 323 24.53 -46.57 5.91
CA ILE A 323 23.28 -47.13 5.40
C ILE A 323 22.32 -45.98 5.09
N SER A 324 22.03 -45.75 3.82
CA SER A 324 21.16 -44.66 3.34
C SER A 324 19.76 -45.13 2.96
N GLU A 325 19.53 -46.41 2.72
CA GLU A 325 18.20 -46.94 2.44
C GLU A 325 17.62 -47.63 3.68
N THR A 326 16.44 -47.25 4.11
CA THR A 326 15.69 -47.79 5.27
C THR A 326 16.53 -48.04 6.53
N PRO A 327 17.36 -47.07 6.97
CA PRO A 327 18.29 -47.29 8.11
C PRO A 327 17.57 -47.67 9.40
N HIS A 328 16.29 -47.31 9.56
CA HIS A 328 15.47 -47.64 10.72
C HIS A 328 15.14 -49.16 10.87
N LEU A 329 15.45 -49.98 9.87
CA LEU A 329 15.23 -51.44 9.91
C LEU A 329 16.42 -52.19 10.46
N PHE A 330 17.58 -51.55 10.69
CA PHE A 330 18.80 -52.21 11.14
C PHE A 330 19.02 -52.07 12.63
N TYR A 331 19.71 -53.04 13.23
CA TYR A 331 20.11 -53.06 14.64
C TYR A 331 21.63 -52.97 14.76
N ASP A 332 22.10 -52.46 15.91
CA ASP A 332 23.53 -52.34 16.18
C ASP A 332 24.19 -53.74 16.24
N GLY A 333 25.29 -53.91 15.46
CA GLY A 333 26.02 -55.16 15.34
C GLY A 333 25.46 -56.16 14.33
N GLU A 334 24.38 -55.87 13.64
CA GLU A 334 23.76 -56.72 12.63
C GLU A 334 24.68 -56.95 11.43
N GLN A 335 24.72 -58.18 10.93
CA GLN A 335 25.52 -58.55 9.76
C GLN A 335 24.81 -58.10 8.47
N VAL A 336 25.45 -57.29 7.64
CA VAL A 336 24.84 -56.69 6.46
C VAL A 336 25.60 -57.05 5.17
N ALA A 337 24.86 -57.48 4.15
CA ALA A 337 25.34 -57.49 2.78
C ALA A 337 24.88 -56.18 2.11
N TYR A 338 25.79 -55.45 1.46
CA TYR A 338 25.49 -54.15 0.93
C TYR A 338 25.93 -53.97 -0.54
N ILE A 339 25.25 -53.06 -1.21
CA ILE A 339 25.60 -52.58 -2.54
C ILE A 339 25.89 -51.09 -2.38
N LEU A 340 27.00 -50.60 -2.95
CA LEU A 340 27.32 -49.17 -3.00
C LEU A 340 26.35 -48.48 -3.98
N ILE A 341 25.72 -47.44 -3.54
CA ILE A 341 24.90 -46.57 -4.37
C ILE A 341 25.75 -45.30 -4.59
N GLU A 342 26.15 -45.07 -5.84
CA GLU A 342 26.82 -43.86 -6.28
C GLU A 342 25.86 -42.65 -6.34
#